data_3e561fb79e7568c50f6c83d217269016
#
_entry.id   3e561fb79e7568c50f6c83d217269016
#
_cell.length_a   1.000
_cell.length_b   1.000
_cell.length_c   1.000
_cell.angle_alpha   90.00
_cell.angle_beta   90.00
_cell.angle_gamma   90.00
#
_symmetry.space_group_name_H-M   'P 1'
#
loop_
_entity.id
_entity.type
_entity.pdbx_description
1 polymer ?
#
loop_
_entity_poly.entity_id
_entity_poly.type
_entity_poly.pdbx_seq_one_letter_code
_entity_poly.pdbx_strand_id
1 'polypeptide(L)'
;MLSGSLLLAGASQVQAIQFELGKDNELSGSLDITLGYAASVRASDAKQESMDPANSLLGTGTTPNYLSHARIPDSGDVISNVFKGTVELGLDWRNVGVVSSATYQYDTEIMNDKSVDFMGNRVPWSEAAEDYAGNYWELLDAYAYGAFDIAGNPLDVRVGKQVINWGEGLYFIDGISTQVPLNYNKLVTPGSELKEAYIGVNSVFAQMGIGYSASIAAYVQSEWRRAEFGPRGTFYGDDVLFRGGTEVDPLLGVPIRDRDEKPSDSGQWGIASRVFVTEDIEMGVYYSRYHETLPFLKITQPGSDKDLGSAIGLHQVWPEDVDMFGLSMATTVGTWSVNGEVAFRPDRPLFANLATFDDQGRNIEEHDTVNASIHGVWLGGALPLGIDSQSALVQLGADYIDGDLDNLMAQYSVENPGPPDDLAYGVAAEWNGTWNAVYPGTNLTLGLFLQRDLNGNSHFWGNFVEDRTLGTVSLTANTGNAWETRLGYNWVKQDNPHYDTQDSVNLSVNYKF
;
A
#
# COMPACT_ATOMS: atom_id res chain seq x y z
N MET A 1 -6.52 3.66 3.82
CA MET A 1 -6.65 2.93 5.10
C MET A 1 -5.70 1.75 5.11
N LEU A 2 -4.58 1.90 5.81
CA LEU A 2 -3.57 0.85 5.93
C LEU A 2 -3.77 0.12 7.27
N SER A 3 -4.78 -0.75 7.37
CA SER A 3 -4.89 -1.70 8.48
C SER A 3 -4.36 -3.08 8.11
N GLY A 4 -3.34 -3.12 7.26
CA GLY A 4 -2.56 -4.32 7.04
C GLY A 4 -1.59 -4.50 8.19
N SER A 5 -1.90 -5.32 9.19
CA SER A 5 -0.89 -5.77 10.13
C SER A 5 0.21 -6.48 9.34
N LEU A 6 1.36 -5.82 9.23
CA LEU A 6 2.60 -6.47 8.82
C LEU A 6 2.95 -7.48 9.91
N LEU A 7 2.41 -8.69 9.82
CA LEU A 7 2.83 -9.75 10.70
C LEU A 7 4.27 -10.12 10.33
N LEU A 8 5.19 -9.82 11.23
CA LEU A 8 6.41 -10.60 11.37
C LEU A 8 6.01 -12.00 11.85
N ALA A 9 5.20 -12.69 11.03
CA ALA A 9 4.94 -14.11 11.23
C ALA A 9 6.27 -14.80 11.03
N GLY A 10 6.75 -15.47 12.07
CA GLY A 10 7.90 -16.34 11.95
C GLY A 10 7.66 -17.24 10.74
N ALA A 11 8.48 -17.07 9.71
CA ALA A 11 8.36 -17.81 8.47
C ALA A 11 8.46 -19.29 8.81
N SER A 12 7.34 -19.99 8.81
CA SER A 12 7.36 -21.43 8.66
C SER A 12 7.97 -21.69 7.28
N GLN A 13 9.13 -22.32 7.25
CA GLN A 13 9.78 -22.71 6.00
C GLN A 13 8.86 -23.71 5.29
N VAL A 14 8.05 -23.20 4.40
CA VAL A 14 7.37 -24.03 3.39
C VAL A 14 8.46 -24.51 2.46
N GLN A 15 8.52 -25.81 2.22
CA GLN A 15 9.44 -26.34 1.21
C GLN A 15 8.82 -26.05 -0.16
N ALA A 16 9.34 -25.01 -0.83
CA ALA A 16 9.18 -24.83 -2.26
C ALA A 16 9.42 -26.17 -2.98
N ILE A 17 8.68 -26.45 -4.02
CA ILE A 17 8.98 -27.57 -4.91
C ILE A 17 10.31 -27.27 -5.57
N GLN A 18 11.37 -27.87 -5.04
CA GLN A 18 12.71 -27.75 -5.61
C GLN A 18 12.94 -28.82 -6.68
N PHE A 19 13.56 -28.44 -7.77
CA PHE A 19 13.90 -29.36 -8.85
C PHE A 19 15.27 -29.00 -9.44
N GLU A 20 15.96 -30.02 -9.91
CA GLU A 20 17.25 -29.89 -10.58
C GLU A 20 17.13 -30.50 -11.98
N LEU A 21 17.62 -29.79 -12.98
CA LEU A 21 17.59 -30.19 -14.39
C LEU A 21 18.99 -30.16 -14.99
N GLY A 22 19.23 -31.06 -15.96
CA GLY A 22 20.50 -31.16 -16.66
C GLY A 22 21.38 -32.29 -16.17
N LYS A 23 22.47 -32.56 -16.90
CA LYS A 23 23.34 -33.72 -16.63
C LYS A 23 24.20 -33.59 -15.38
N ASP A 24 24.47 -32.33 -14.95
CA ASP A 24 25.35 -32.03 -13.82
C ASP A 24 24.63 -31.11 -12.79
N ASN A 25 23.29 -31.12 -12.78
CA ASN A 25 22.44 -30.29 -11.94
C ASN A 25 22.79 -28.78 -12.07
N GLU A 26 23.20 -28.34 -13.26
CA GLU A 26 23.60 -26.97 -13.53
C GLU A 26 22.41 -25.99 -13.50
N LEU A 27 21.19 -26.47 -13.70
CA LEU A 27 19.94 -25.71 -13.62
C LEU A 27 19.15 -26.19 -12.41
N SER A 28 18.99 -25.33 -11.42
CA SER A 28 18.10 -25.53 -10.29
C SER A 28 16.88 -24.61 -10.41
N GLY A 29 15.77 -25.03 -9.80
CA GLY A 29 14.58 -24.23 -9.77
C GLY A 29 13.78 -24.43 -8.50
N SER A 30 12.99 -23.43 -8.17
CA SER A 30 12.00 -23.46 -7.10
C SER A 30 10.65 -23.02 -7.64
N LEU A 31 9.60 -23.71 -7.21
CA LEU A 31 8.22 -23.37 -7.52
C LEU A 31 7.45 -23.31 -6.20
N ASP A 32 6.97 -22.13 -5.85
CA ASP A 32 6.11 -21.89 -4.70
C ASP A 32 4.70 -21.59 -5.18
N ILE A 33 3.70 -22.26 -4.61
CA ILE A 33 2.30 -22.04 -4.92
C ILE A 33 1.56 -21.83 -3.60
N THR A 34 0.90 -20.68 -3.46
CA THR A 34 -0.01 -20.41 -2.36
C THR A 34 -1.44 -20.36 -2.89
N LEU A 35 -2.32 -21.18 -2.33
CA LEU A 35 -3.76 -21.11 -2.58
C LEU A 35 -4.45 -20.61 -1.31
N GLY A 36 -5.38 -19.68 -1.45
CA GLY A 36 -6.06 -19.07 -0.35
C GLY A 36 -7.56 -18.93 -0.56
N TYR A 37 -8.27 -18.98 0.55
CA TYR A 37 -9.65 -18.55 0.65
C TYR A 37 -9.75 -17.55 1.79
N ALA A 38 -10.48 -16.44 1.57
CA ALA A 38 -10.74 -15.49 2.63
C ALA A 38 -12.16 -14.93 2.53
N ALA A 39 -12.73 -14.62 3.69
CA ALA A 39 -14.02 -13.95 3.82
C ALA A 39 -13.93 -12.80 4.81
N SER A 40 -14.60 -11.72 4.50
CA SER A 40 -14.72 -10.54 5.36
C SER A 40 -16.19 -10.18 5.53
N VAL A 41 -16.57 -9.87 6.77
CA VAL A 41 -17.93 -9.51 7.15
C VAL A 41 -17.89 -8.19 7.93
N ARG A 42 -18.81 -7.29 7.63
CA ARG A 42 -18.96 -6.04 8.36
C ARG A 42 -19.35 -6.30 9.82
N ALA A 43 -18.69 -5.62 10.75
CA ALA A 43 -18.90 -5.86 12.19
C ALA A 43 -19.75 -4.78 12.88
N SER A 44 -19.91 -3.59 12.26
CA SER A 44 -20.73 -2.49 12.80
C SER A 44 -21.61 -1.90 11.70
N ASP A 45 -22.79 -1.40 12.03
CA ASP A 45 -23.66 -0.71 11.08
C ASP A 45 -23.01 0.61 10.63
N ALA A 46 -23.23 0.99 9.38
CA ALA A 46 -22.82 2.31 8.88
C ALA A 46 -23.59 3.40 9.63
N LYS A 47 -22.92 4.49 9.99
CA LYS A 47 -23.59 5.64 10.59
C LYS A 47 -24.48 6.34 9.57
N GLN A 48 -25.59 6.92 10.04
CA GLN A 48 -26.52 7.67 9.20
C GLN A 48 -25.82 8.86 8.52
N GLU A 49 -24.87 9.48 9.22
CA GLU A 49 -24.08 10.59 8.69
C GLU A 49 -23.24 10.16 7.46
N SER A 50 -22.75 8.92 7.43
CA SER A 50 -22.05 8.36 6.27
C SER A 50 -22.95 8.15 5.05
N MET A 51 -24.25 8.14 5.26
CA MET A 51 -25.29 7.95 4.25
C MET A 51 -26.01 9.26 3.90
N ASP A 52 -25.69 10.37 4.59
CA ASP A 52 -26.40 11.64 4.41
C ASP A 52 -25.91 12.39 3.15
N PRO A 53 -26.85 12.76 2.25
CA PRO A 53 -26.55 13.56 1.07
C PRO A 53 -25.90 14.92 1.35
N ALA A 54 -26.14 15.49 2.55
CA ALA A 54 -25.59 16.79 2.92
C ALA A 54 -24.07 16.79 3.10
N ASN A 55 -23.48 15.65 3.35
CA ASN A 55 -22.05 15.46 3.57
C ASN A 55 -21.27 15.19 2.27
N SER A 56 -21.69 15.80 1.17
CA SER A 56 -20.99 15.62 -0.10
C SER A 56 -19.68 16.41 -0.13
N LEU A 57 -18.70 15.89 -0.85
CA LEU A 57 -17.36 16.48 -1.07
C LEU A 57 -17.37 17.98 -1.43
N LEU A 58 -18.48 18.51 -1.93
CA LEU A 58 -18.61 19.89 -2.41
C LEU A 58 -19.62 20.73 -1.62
N GLY A 59 -20.16 20.23 -0.51
CA GLY A 59 -21.04 21.00 0.37
C GLY A 59 -22.34 21.54 -0.28
N THR A 60 -22.71 21.04 -1.46
CA THR A 60 -23.85 21.56 -2.22
C THR A 60 -25.21 20.99 -1.77
N GLY A 61 -25.22 20.00 -0.88
CA GLY A 61 -26.42 19.51 -0.20
C GLY A 61 -27.55 18.90 -1.07
N THR A 62 -27.30 18.65 -2.35
CA THR A 62 -28.37 18.32 -3.31
C THR A 62 -28.40 16.88 -3.79
N THR A 63 -27.37 16.07 -3.49
CA THR A 63 -27.31 14.67 -3.93
C THR A 63 -26.73 13.76 -2.85
N PRO A 64 -27.32 12.56 -2.67
CA PRO A 64 -26.82 11.59 -1.70
C PRO A 64 -25.43 11.10 -2.09
N ASN A 65 -24.44 11.36 -1.26
CA ASN A 65 -23.11 10.80 -1.44
C ASN A 65 -22.98 9.59 -0.50
N TYR A 66 -23.27 8.43 -1.03
CA TYR A 66 -22.97 7.20 -0.31
C TYR A 66 -21.48 6.94 -0.44
N LEU A 67 -20.79 7.06 0.66
CA LEU A 67 -19.42 6.60 0.76
C LEU A 67 -19.34 5.11 0.38
N SER A 68 -18.22 4.71 -0.19
CA SER A 68 -18.02 3.34 -0.63
C SER A 68 -18.36 2.30 0.44
N HIS A 69 -17.91 2.49 1.67
CA HIS A 69 -18.22 1.57 2.78
C HIS A 69 -19.71 1.56 3.19
N ALA A 70 -20.43 2.65 2.98
CA ALA A 70 -21.86 2.74 3.30
C ALA A 70 -22.74 1.98 2.29
N ARG A 71 -22.18 1.53 1.18
CA ARG A 71 -22.87 0.66 0.21
C ARG A 71 -22.99 -0.79 0.67
N ILE A 72 -22.34 -1.12 1.77
CA ILE A 72 -22.48 -2.37 2.53
C ILE A 72 -22.85 -1.94 3.96
N PRO A 73 -24.13 -1.55 4.23
CA PRO A 73 -24.48 -0.75 5.40
C PRO A 73 -24.62 -1.54 6.69
N ASP A 74 -25.07 -2.79 6.62
CA ASP A 74 -25.53 -3.51 7.80
C ASP A 74 -24.43 -4.39 8.40
N SER A 75 -24.38 -4.45 9.73
CA SER A 75 -23.57 -5.44 10.44
C SER A 75 -24.00 -6.86 10.08
N GLY A 76 -23.04 -7.70 9.72
CA GLY A 76 -23.28 -9.05 9.22
C GLY A 76 -23.24 -9.15 7.69
N ASP A 77 -23.24 -8.06 6.96
CA ASP A 77 -23.11 -8.07 5.51
C ASP A 77 -21.71 -8.55 5.09
N VAL A 78 -21.68 -9.34 4.03
CA VAL A 78 -20.43 -9.82 3.46
C VAL A 78 -19.74 -8.69 2.69
N ILE A 79 -18.50 -8.40 3.05
CA ILE A 79 -17.66 -7.42 2.38
C ILE A 79 -16.94 -8.06 1.19
N SER A 80 -16.43 -9.28 1.41
CA SER A 80 -15.57 -9.99 0.45
C SER A 80 -15.64 -11.48 0.71
N ASN A 81 -15.62 -12.26 -0.37
CA ASN A 81 -15.59 -13.72 -0.33
C ASN A 81 -14.70 -14.22 -1.47
N VAL A 82 -13.39 -14.26 -1.22
CA VAL A 82 -12.35 -14.33 -2.26
C VAL A 82 -11.59 -15.65 -2.24
N PHE A 83 -11.46 -16.25 -3.41
CA PHE A 83 -10.48 -17.30 -3.72
C PHE A 83 -9.28 -16.65 -4.39
N LYS A 84 -8.09 -17.04 -3.96
CA LYS A 84 -6.86 -16.48 -4.51
C LYS A 84 -5.76 -17.51 -4.70
N GLY A 85 -4.81 -17.21 -5.56
CA GLY A 85 -3.63 -18.01 -5.78
C GLY A 85 -2.43 -17.16 -6.17
N THR A 86 -1.28 -17.47 -5.61
CA THR A 86 -0.01 -16.84 -5.97
C THR A 86 0.98 -17.92 -6.38
N VAL A 87 1.68 -17.70 -7.48
CA VAL A 87 2.70 -18.61 -8.02
C VAL A 87 4.00 -17.85 -8.15
N GLU A 88 5.08 -18.45 -7.65
CA GLU A 88 6.44 -17.91 -7.74
C GLU A 88 7.36 -18.98 -8.33
N LEU A 89 8.07 -18.61 -9.38
CA LEU A 89 9.05 -19.46 -10.07
C LEU A 89 10.42 -18.80 -10.02
N GLY A 90 11.40 -19.50 -9.46
CA GLY A 90 12.82 -19.17 -9.56
C GLY A 90 13.53 -20.21 -10.41
N LEU A 91 14.39 -19.78 -11.30
CA LEU A 91 15.29 -20.64 -12.07
C LEU A 91 16.70 -20.08 -11.99
N ASP A 92 17.66 -20.89 -11.57
CA ASP A 92 19.06 -20.56 -11.38
C ASP A 92 19.95 -21.38 -12.32
N TRP A 93 20.81 -20.70 -13.04
CA TRP A 93 21.85 -21.32 -13.86
C TRP A 93 23.20 -20.67 -13.60
N ARG A 94 24.04 -21.32 -12.81
CA ARG A 94 25.36 -20.78 -12.39
C ARG A 94 25.20 -19.45 -11.65
N ASN A 95 25.65 -18.37 -12.29
CA ASN A 95 25.62 -17.00 -11.74
C ASN A 95 24.51 -16.13 -12.32
N VAL A 96 23.57 -16.71 -13.08
CA VAL A 96 22.42 -16.01 -13.65
C VAL A 96 21.14 -16.78 -13.36
N GLY A 97 20.02 -16.08 -13.34
CA GLY A 97 18.71 -16.71 -13.13
C GLY A 97 17.57 -15.83 -13.60
N VAL A 98 16.37 -16.36 -13.43
CA VAL A 98 15.12 -15.64 -13.67
C VAL A 98 14.17 -15.86 -12.51
N VAL A 99 13.40 -14.83 -12.19
CA VAL A 99 12.32 -14.88 -11.21
C VAL A 99 11.04 -14.41 -11.90
N SER A 100 9.94 -15.12 -11.64
CA SER A 100 8.61 -14.70 -12.06
C SER A 100 7.60 -15.00 -10.97
N SER A 101 6.76 -14.03 -10.62
CA SER A 101 5.67 -14.22 -9.68
C SER A 101 4.40 -13.56 -10.18
N ALA A 102 3.26 -14.20 -9.93
CA ALA A 102 1.95 -13.72 -10.32
C ALA A 102 0.91 -14.07 -9.27
N THR A 103 -0.08 -13.20 -9.11
CA THR A 103 -1.23 -13.43 -8.23
C THR A 103 -2.53 -13.36 -9.01
N TYR A 104 -3.52 -14.11 -8.55
CA TYR A 104 -4.89 -14.13 -9.06
C TYR A 104 -5.87 -14.14 -7.92
N GLN A 105 -7.00 -13.46 -8.09
CA GLN A 105 -8.13 -13.52 -7.17
C GLN A 105 -9.46 -13.56 -7.91
N TYR A 106 -10.45 -14.17 -7.28
CA TYR A 106 -11.84 -14.16 -7.68
C TYR A 106 -12.72 -13.96 -6.46
N ASP A 107 -13.34 -12.78 -6.34
CA ASP A 107 -14.25 -12.45 -5.25
C ASP A 107 -15.69 -12.74 -5.68
N THR A 108 -16.31 -13.75 -5.06
CA THR A 108 -17.67 -14.17 -5.41
C THR A 108 -18.72 -13.17 -5.00
N GLU A 109 -18.46 -12.32 -3.99
CA GLU A 109 -19.37 -11.26 -3.56
C GLU A 109 -19.50 -10.20 -4.65
N ILE A 110 -18.36 -9.73 -5.17
CA ILE A 110 -18.36 -8.72 -6.23
C ILE A 110 -18.89 -9.30 -7.56
N MET A 111 -18.48 -10.53 -7.91
CA MET A 111 -18.82 -11.12 -9.22
C MET A 111 -20.24 -11.65 -9.34
N ASN A 112 -20.90 -12.00 -8.24
CA ASN A 112 -22.21 -12.68 -8.29
C ASN A 112 -23.33 -11.99 -7.51
N ASP A 113 -23.01 -11.00 -6.68
CA ASP A 113 -24.01 -10.26 -5.89
C ASP A 113 -24.15 -8.82 -6.41
N LYS A 114 -24.79 -7.97 -5.66
CA LYS A 114 -25.13 -6.60 -6.03
C LYS A 114 -24.72 -5.64 -4.92
N SER A 115 -24.15 -4.53 -5.36
CA SER A 115 -23.95 -3.35 -4.53
C SER A 115 -25.26 -2.64 -4.23
N VAL A 116 -25.22 -1.65 -3.36
CA VAL A 116 -26.35 -0.75 -3.08
C VAL A 116 -26.00 0.62 -3.68
N ASP A 117 -26.92 1.20 -4.47
CA ASP A 117 -26.74 2.56 -4.98
C ASP A 117 -27.06 3.62 -3.91
N PHE A 118 -26.85 4.87 -4.24
CA PHE A 118 -27.09 6.01 -3.35
C PHE A 118 -28.58 6.19 -2.94
N MET A 119 -29.51 5.50 -3.59
CA MET A 119 -30.94 5.48 -3.21
C MET A 119 -31.33 4.25 -2.41
N GLY A 120 -30.36 3.38 -2.06
CA GLY A 120 -30.61 2.13 -1.35
C GLY A 120 -31.11 0.99 -2.26
N ASN A 121 -31.07 1.15 -3.58
CA ASN A 121 -31.46 0.07 -4.49
C ASN A 121 -30.30 -0.88 -4.75
N ARG A 122 -30.59 -2.17 -4.89
CA ARG A 122 -29.60 -3.15 -5.31
C ARG A 122 -29.29 -3.01 -6.80
N VAL A 123 -28.03 -2.69 -7.11
CA VAL A 123 -27.53 -2.50 -8.46
C VAL A 123 -26.31 -3.41 -8.72
N PRO A 124 -26.04 -3.81 -9.98
CA PRO A 124 -24.80 -4.51 -10.30
C PRO A 124 -23.58 -3.71 -9.86
N TRP A 125 -22.50 -4.40 -9.52
CA TRP A 125 -21.20 -3.75 -9.32
C TRP A 125 -20.76 -3.03 -10.59
N SER A 126 -19.91 -2.03 -10.46
CA SER A 126 -19.30 -1.37 -11.61
C SER A 126 -18.31 -2.32 -12.31
N GLU A 127 -18.09 -2.16 -13.61
CA GLU A 127 -17.08 -2.89 -14.37
C GLU A 127 -15.69 -2.78 -13.69
N ALA A 128 -15.37 -1.61 -13.15
CA ALA A 128 -14.13 -1.43 -12.41
C ALA A 128 -14.05 -2.26 -11.13
N ALA A 129 -15.15 -2.40 -10.38
CA ALA A 129 -15.18 -3.27 -9.21
C ALA A 129 -14.99 -4.74 -9.60
N GLU A 130 -15.63 -5.18 -10.69
CA GLU A 130 -15.48 -6.53 -11.21
C GLU A 130 -14.03 -6.80 -11.69
N ASP A 131 -13.41 -5.86 -12.42
CA ASP A 131 -12.07 -6.04 -13.02
C ASP A 131 -10.92 -5.90 -12.02
N TYR A 132 -11.04 -5.03 -10.99
CA TYR A 132 -9.92 -4.71 -10.09
C TYR A 132 -10.07 -5.27 -8.68
N ALA A 133 -11.26 -5.63 -8.26
CA ALA A 133 -11.51 -6.25 -6.97
C ALA A 133 -12.18 -7.62 -7.09
N GLY A 134 -12.98 -7.87 -8.12
CA GLY A 134 -13.71 -9.11 -8.35
C GLY A 134 -12.86 -10.19 -9.01
N ASN A 135 -12.48 -10.02 -10.27
CA ASN A 135 -11.72 -10.99 -11.06
C ASN A 135 -10.41 -10.35 -11.55
N TYR A 136 -9.39 -10.44 -10.73
CA TYR A 136 -8.14 -9.71 -10.93
C TYR A 136 -6.93 -10.62 -10.95
N TRP A 137 -5.98 -10.34 -11.86
CA TRP A 137 -4.67 -10.95 -11.88
C TRP A 137 -3.57 -9.90 -12.06
N GLU A 138 -2.40 -10.13 -11.48
CA GLU A 138 -1.23 -9.25 -11.62
C GLU A 138 0.04 -10.09 -11.74
N LEU A 139 0.90 -9.70 -12.69
CA LEU A 139 2.28 -10.15 -12.75
C LEU A 139 3.09 -9.25 -11.81
N LEU A 140 3.50 -9.79 -10.67
CA LEU A 140 4.21 -9.05 -9.63
C LEU A 140 5.67 -8.82 -10.02
N ASP A 141 6.38 -9.92 -10.34
CA ASP A 141 7.77 -9.91 -10.77
C ASP A 141 7.96 -10.71 -12.05
N ALA A 142 8.86 -10.25 -12.91
CA ALA A 142 9.34 -11.00 -14.08
C ALA A 142 10.69 -10.39 -14.51
N TYR A 143 11.80 -10.86 -13.92
CA TYR A 143 13.11 -10.33 -14.20
C TYR A 143 14.17 -11.42 -14.31
N ALA A 144 15.21 -11.12 -15.08
CA ALA A 144 16.47 -11.86 -15.09
C ALA A 144 17.46 -11.19 -14.15
N TYR A 145 18.30 -11.99 -13.51
CA TYR A 145 19.38 -11.48 -12.66
C TYR A 145 20.70 -12.17 -12.95
N GLY A 146 21.79 -11.51 -12.55
CA GLY A 146 23.12 -12.08 -12.59
C GLY A 146 23.98 -11.53 -11.46
N ALA A 147 24.76 -12.44 -10.85
CA ALA A 147 25.76 -12.12 -9.82
C ALA A 147 27.16 -12.30 -10.40
N PHE A 148 27.94 -11.23 -10.35
CA PHE A 148 29.28 -11.16 -10.96
C PHE A 148 30.30 -10.72 -9.91
N ASP A 149 31.58 -10.95 -10.19
CA ASP A 149 32.69 -10.36 -9.44
C ASP A 149 33.47 -9.43 -10.36
N ILE A 150 33.62 -8.18 -9.93
CA ILE A 150 34.44 -7.20 -10.63
C ILE A 150 35.58 -6.76 -9.73
N ALA A 151 36.76 -7.28 -10.00
CA ALA A 151 37.99 -6.96 -9.26
C ALA A 151 37.86 -7.21 -7.73
N GLY A 152 37.20 -8.27 -7.35
CA GLY A 152 36.97 -8.65 -5.96
C GLY A 152 35.76 -7.94 -5.28
N ASN A 153 34.96 -7.23 -6.06
CA ASN A 153 33.72 -6.60 -5.58
C ASN A 153 32.53 -7.33 -6.20
N PRO A 154 31.55 -7.79 -5.38
CA PRO A 154 30.35 -8.40 -5.91
C PRO A 154 29.47 -7.37 -6.63
N LEU A 155 28.97 -7.73 -7.81
CA LEU A 155 28.02 -6.94 -8.60
C LEU A 155 26.79 -7.79 -8.87
N ASP A 156 25.63 -7.32 -8.41
CA ASP A 156 24.33 -7.89 -8.72
C ASP A 156 23.60 -6.99 -9.73
N VAL A 157 23.07 -7.59 -10.78
CA VAL A 157 22.29 -6.88 -11.82
C VAL A 157 20.95 -7.57 -11.99
N ARG A 158 19.87 -6.81 -12.08
CA ARG A 158 18.52 -7.29 -12.38
C ARG A 158 17.92 -6.48 -13.53
N VAL A 159 17.21 -7.16 -14.44
CA VAL A 159 16.58 -6.54 -15.62
C VAL A 159 15.18 -7.14 -15.81
N GLY A 160 14.18 -6.30 -15.85
CA GLY A 160 12.78 -6.68 -16.03
C GLY A 160 11.86 -6.07 -15.00
N LYS A 161 10.66 -6.66 -14.86
CA LYS A 161 9.64 -6.22 -13.93
C LYS A 161 10.01 -6.62 -12.50
N GLN A 162 10.21 -5.64 -11.63
CA GLN A 162 10.66 -5.84 -10.26
C GLN A 162 10.27 -4.69 -9.35
N VAL A 163 10.25 -4.95 -8.04
CA VAL A 163 10.12 -3.95 -6.99
C VAL A 163 11.51 -3.52 -6.53
N ILE A 164 11.77 -2.21 -6.47
CA ILE A 164 13.00 -1.62 -5.93
C ILE A 164 12.62 -0.83 -4.69
N ASN A 165 12.75 -1.44 -3.53
CA ASN A 165 12.45 -0.85 -2.24
C ASN A 165 13.76 -0.59 -1.47
N TRP A 166 14.04 0.69 -1.17
CA TRP A 166 15.21 1.12 -0.39
C TRP A 166 14.85 1.62 1.01
N GLY A 167 13.57 1.93 1.23
CA GLY A 167 13.10 2.51 2.48
C GLY A 167 13.05 1.54 3.65
N GLU A 168 13.08 2.12 4.83
CA GLU A 168 12.97 1.43 6.11
C GLU A 168 11.56 1.55 6.74
N GLY A 169 10.70 2.44 6.20
CA GLY A 169 9.32 2.64 6.68
C GLY A 169 8.47 1.38 6.56
N LEU A 170 7.62 1.10 7.56
CA LEU A 170 6.79 -0.10 7.62
C LEU A 170 5.28 0.22 7.57
N TYR A 171 4.78 1.05 8.49
CA TYR A 171 3.36 1.40 8.58
C TYR A 171 3.05 2.77 8.00
N PHE A 172 3.98 3.73 8.15
CA PHE A 172 3.85 5.05 7.56
C PHE A 172 4.59 5.06 6.24
N ILE A 173 3.88 5.46 5.19
CA ILE A 173 4.37 5.51 3.82
C ILE A 173 4.88 6.93 3.49
N ASP A 174 5.30 7.17 2.26
CA ASP A 174 5.90 8.42 1.80
C ASP A 174 7.38 8.62 2.21
N GLY A 175 8.04 7.55 2.66
CA GLY A 175 9.47 7.57 2.94
C GLY A 175 10.34 7.52 1.69
N ILE A 176 11.53 6.92 1.82
CA ILE A 176 12.52 6.78 0.73
C ILE A 176 11.97 5.97 -0.44
N SER A 177 11.04 5.04 -0.22
CA SER A 177 10.48 4.14 -1.25
C SER A 177 9.13 4.59 -1.82
N THR A 178 8.77 5.86 -1.72
CA THR A 178 7.51 6.39 -2.23
C THR A 178 7.31 6.20 -3.74
N GLN A 179 8.39 6.03 -4.51
CA GLN A 179 8.35 5.74 -5.94
C GLN A 179 7.83 4.34 -6.28
N VAL A 180 7.71 3.44 -5.29
CA VAL A 180 7.15 2.10 -5.50
C VAL A 180 5.63 2.20 -5.50
N PRO A 181 4.95 1.93 -6.62
CA PRO A 181 3.50 1.97 -6.63
C PRO A 181 2.92 0.83 -5.80
N LEU A 182 1.85 1.12 -5.06
CA LEU A 182 1.17 0.18 -4.19
C LEU A 182 -0.24 -0.15 -4.68
N ASN A 183 -0.64 -1.40 -4.54
CA ASN A 183 -2.03 -1.80 -4.65
C ASN A 183 -2.68 -1.77 -3.26
N TYR A 184 -3.30 -0.65 -2.91
CA TYR A 184 -3.96 -0.43 -1.62
C TYR A 184 -5.13 -1.40 -1.42
N ASN A 185 -5.81 -1.82 -2.49
CA ASN A 185 -6.87 -2.81 -2.40
C ASN A 185 -6.34 -4.17 -1.89
N LYS A 186 -5.11 -4.55 -2.27
CA LYS A 186 -4.46 -5.77 -1.76
C LYS A 186 -4.08 -5.68 -0.29
N LEU A 187 -3.72 -4.50 0.21
CA LEU A 187 -3.39 -4.32 1.63
C LEU A 187 -4.58 -4.58 2.54
N VAL A 188 -5.80 -4.33 2.06
CA VAL A 188 -7.04 -4.53 2.82
C VAL A 188 -7.77 -5.84 2.48
N THR A 189 -7.38 -6.53 1.41
CA THR A 189 -7.96 -7.83 1.05
C THR A 189 -7.52 -8.90 2.04
N PRO A 190 -8.43 -9.59 2.74
CA PRO A 190 -8.05 -10.59 3.73
C PRO A 190 -7.20 -11.71 3.14
N GLY A 191 -6.19 -12.15 3.89
CA GLY A 191 -5.28 -13.21 3.48
C GLY A 191 -4.30 -12.83 2.37
N SER A 192 -4.22 -11.56 1.93
CA SER A 192 -3.16 -11.11 1.03
C SER A 192 -1.82 -10.98 1.76
N GLU A 193 -0.74 -11.29 1.06
CA GLU A 193 0.61 -11.07 1.54
C GLU A 193 1.09 -9.67 1.09
N LEU A 194 1.98 -9.04 1.85
CA LEU A 194 2.47 -7.69 1.53
C LEU A 194 3.10 -7.62 0.14
N LYS A 195 3.79 -8.68 -0.30
CA LYS A 195 4.38 -8.75 -1.65
C LYS A 195 3.34 -8.61 -2.77
N GLU A 196 2.09 -8.98 -2.53
CA GLU A 196 1.00 -8.84 -3.50
C GLU A 196 0.54 -7.38 -3.64
N ALA A 197 0.87 -6.53 -2.67
CA ALA A 197 0.53 -5.11 -2.68
C ALA A 197 1.59 -4.26 -3.39
N TYR A 198 2.83 -4.69 -3.48
CA TYR A 198 3.84 -3.99 -4.25
C TYR A 198 3.68 -4.25 -5.75
N ILE A 199 3.60 -3.17 -6.53
CA ILE A 199 3.48 -3.26 -7.99
C ILE A 199 4.88 -3.14 -8.61
N GLY A 200 5.37 -4.24 -9.19
CA GLY A 200 6.65 -4.23 -9.91
C GLY A 200 6.58 -3.37 -11.18
N VAL A 201 7.69 -2.74 -11.53
CA VAL A 201 7.85 -1.96 -12.76
C VAL A 201 9.08 -2.42 -13.56
N ASN A 202 9.01 -2.31 -14.89
CA ASN A 202 10.12 -2.66 -15.75
C ASN A 202 11.31 -1.71 -15.50
N SER A 203 12.44 -2.28 -15.09
CA SER A 203 13.62 -1.52 -14.70
C SER A 203 14.91 -2.31 -14.91
N VAL A 204 16.01 -1.59 -14.96
CA VAL A 204 17.36 -2.12 -14.79
C VAL A 204 17.85 -1.65 -13.43
N PHE A 205 18.27 -2.58 -12.61
CA PHE A 205 18.86 -2.34 -11.29
C PHE A 205 20.25 -2.97 -11.24
N ALA A 206 21.19 -2.26 -10.61
CA ALA A 206 22.52 -2.78 -10.33
C ALA A 206 22.97 -2.36 -8.93
N GLN A 207 23.59 -3.28 -8.20
CA GLN A 207 24.19 -3.01 -6.90
C GLN A 207 25.59 -3.62 -6.84
N MET A 208 26.57 -2.82 -6.41
CA MET A 208 27.95 -3.24 -6.26
C MET A 208 28.39 -3.06 -4.81
N GLY A 209 28.93 -4.12 -4.21
CA GLY A 209 29.65 -4.04 -2.94
C GLY A 209 31.00 -3.35 -3.14
N ILE A 210 31.43 -2.56 -2.17
CA ILE A 210 32.72 -1.86 -2.19
C ILE A 210 33.47 -2.25 -0.91
N GLY A 211 34.46 -3.10 -1.07
CA GLY A 211 35.15 -3.69 0.09
C GLY A 211 34.18 -4.48 0.96
N TYR A 212 34.32 -4.32 2.30
CA TYR A 212 33.53 -5.07 3.28
C TYR A 212 32.43 -4.25 3.95
N SER A 213 32.39 -2.93 3.74
CA SER A 213 31.58 -2.03 4.56
C SER A 213 30.71 -1.07 3.75
N ALA A 214 30.74 -1.09 2.43
CA ALA A 214 29.96 -0.17 1.63
C ALA A 214 29.30 -0.86 0.43
N SER A 215 28.22 -0.26 -0.07
CA SER A 215 27.60 -0.62 -1.34
C SER A 215 27.09 0.62 -2.06
N ILE A 216 27.03 0.53 -3.39
CA ILE A 216 26.37 1.51 -4.25
C ILE A 216 25.35 0.76 -5.09
N ALA A 217 24.14 1.30 -5.18
CA ALA A 217 23.08 0.78 -6.04
C ALA A 217 22.53 1.88 -6.93
N ALA A 218 22.04 1.50 -8.11
CA ALA A 218 21.36 2.41 -9.02
C ALA A 218 20.25 1.68 -9.78
N TYR A 219 19.23 2.42 -10.19
CA TYR A 219 18.22 1.93 -11.10
C TYR A 219 17.79 2.96 -12.14
N VAL A 220 17.23 2.45 -13.23
CA VAL A 220 16.49 3.22 -14.24
C VAL A 220 15.23 2.46 -14.56
N GLN A 221 14.08 3.16 -14.54
CA GLN A 221 12.78 2.59 -14.90
C GLN A 221 12.44 2.90 -16.36
N SER A 222 11.77 1.96 -17.01
CA SER A 222 11.26 2.07 -18.38
C SER A 222 9.75 1.84 -18.45
N GLU A 223 9.08 1.83 -17.33
CA GLU A 223 7.64 1.73 -17.16
C GLU A 223 7.21 2.57 -15.97
N TRP A 224 6.14 3.33 -16.12
CA TRP A 224 5.45 3.95 -15.01
C TRP A 224 4.17 3.18 -14.68
N ARG A 225 3.88 3.01 -13.40
CA ARG A 225 2.65 2.41 -12.91
C ARG A 225 2.06 3.28 -11.81
N ARG A 226 0.74 3.45 -11.85
CA ARG A 226 0.00 4.15 -10.80
C ARG A 226 -0.17 3.25 -9.57
N ALA A 227 -0.39 3.86 -8.42
CA ALA A 227 -0.95 3.17 -7.27
C ALA A 227 -2.41 2.76 -7.56
N GLU A 228 -2.82 1.60 -7.05
CA GLU A 228 -4.16 1.06 -7.27
C GLU A 228 -4.97 1.13 -5.98
N PHE A 229 -6.09 1.86 -6.03
CA PHE A 229 -7.04 1.95 -4.93
C PHE A 229 -8.19 0.98 -5.12
N GLY A 230 -8.89 0.66 -4.02
CA GLY A 230 -10.14 -0.07 -4.11
C GLY A 230 -11.12 0.68 -5.02
N PRO A 231 -11.78 0.00 -5.97
CA PRO A 231 -12.75 0.62 -6.85
C PRO A 231 -13.90 1.25 -6.06
N ARG A 232 -14.43 2.34 -6.58
CA ARG A 232 -15.59 3.02 -5.97
C ARG A 232 -16.75 2.04 -5.74
N GLY A 233 -17.32 2.12 -4.55
CA GLY A 233 -18.43 1.27 -4.13
C GLY A 233 -18.01 0.00 -3.41
N THR A 234 -16.74 -0.42 -3.46
CA THR A 234 -16.24 -1.50 -2.61
C THR A 234 -16.03 -0.98 -1.17
N PHE A 235 -16.03 -1.85 -0.18
CA PHE A 235 -16.02 -1.45 1.24
C PHE A 235 -14.81 -0.56 1.62
N TYR A 236 -13.65 -0.86 1.06
CA TYR A 236 -12.43 -0.06 1.23
C TYR A 236 -12.13 0.78 -0.03
N GLY A 237 -13.14 0.99 -0.87
CA GLY A 237 -13.00 1.77 -2.09
C GLY A 237 -12.78 3.24 -1.78
N ASP A 238 -12.11 3.89 -2.71
CA ASP A 238 -11.94 5.33 -2.66
C ASP A 238 -13.01 6.03 -3.50
N ASP A 239 -13.61 7.06 -2.93
CA ASP A 239 -14.69 7.80 -3.57
C ASP A 239 -14.18 8.97 -4.43
N VAL A 240 -12.93 9.41 -4.21
CA VAL A 240 -12.32 10.55 -4.89
C VAL A 240 -11.33 10.11 -5.95
N LEU A 241 -10.45 9.16 -5.62
CA LEU A 241 -9.34 8.71 -6.46
C LEU A 241 -9.62 7.33 -7.10
N PHE A 242 -10.82 7.10 -7.49
CA PHE A 242 -11.30 5.80 -7.96
C PHE A 242 -10.78 5.39 -9.34
N ARG A 243 -10.74 4.09 -9.57
CA ARG A 243 -10.52 3.49 -10.87
C ARG A 243 -11.84 3.06 -11.51
N GLY A 244 -11.96 3.27 -12.81
CA GLY A 244 -13.08 2.79 -13.60
C GLY A 244 -14.21 3.81 -13.83
N GLY A 245 -14.86 3.64 -14.95
CA GLY A 245 -16.16 4.20 -15.27
C GLY A 245 -16.18 5.54 -15.96
N THR A 246 -17.10 5.62 -16.91
CA THR A 246 -17.68 6.82 -17.48
C THR A 246 -18.84 7.31 -16.62
N GLU A 247 -18.73 7.16 -15.30
CA GLU A 247 -19.81 7.56 -14.41
C GLU A 247 -19.88 9.07 -14.37
N VAL A 248 -21.08 9.58 -14.55
CA VAL A 248 -21.39 10.98 -14.27
C VAL A 248 -21.41 11.11 -12.76
N ASP A 249 -20.59 12.02 -12.20
CA ASP A 249 -20.69 12.35 -10.80
C ASP A 249 -22.12 12.83 -10.53
N PRO A 250 -22.90 12.10 -9.72
CA PRO A 250 -24.29 12.45 -9.46
C PRO A 250 -24.40 13.81 -8.74
N LEU A 251 -23.31 14.29 -8.13
CA LEU A 251 -23.25 15.54 -7.43
C LEU A 251 -23.04 16.74 -8.35
N LEU A 252 -22.13 16.60 -9.30
CA LEU A 252 -21.76 17.68 -10.22
C LEU A 252 -22.51 17.60 -11.54
N GLY A 253 -23.17 16.47 -11.85
CA GLY A 253 -23.71 16.20 -13.18
C GLY A 253 -22.64 16.21 -14.27
N VAL A 254 -21.38 16.06 -13.88
CA VAL A 254 -20.21 16.08 -14.78
C VAL A 254 -19.70 14.69 -15.01
N PRO A 255 -19.28 14.36 -16.22
CA PRO A 255 -18.55 13.12 -16.47
C PRO A 255 -17.29 13.10 -15.62
N ILE A 256 -17.20 12.12 -14.73
CA ILE A 256 -15.95 11.80 -14.08
C ILE A 256 -15.16 10.98 -15.09
N ARG A 257 -13.96 11.46 -15.44
CA ARG A 257 -13.00 10.83 -16.35
C ARG A 257 -13.41 10.83 -17.81
N ASP A 258 -12.91 11.81 -18.48
CA ASP A 258 -12.81 11.73 -19.93
C ASP A 258 -11.44 11.16 -20.34
N ARG A 259 -10.34 11.62 -19.75
CA ARG A 259 -8.98 11.16 -20.09
C ARG A 259 -8.04 11.37 -18.91
N ASP A 260 -7.51 10.26 -18.37
CA ASP A 260 -6.39 10.31 -17.45
C ASP A 260 -5.13 10.79 -18.17
N GLU A 261 -4.46 11.81 -17.67
CA GLU A 261 -3.18 12.28 -18.18
C GLU A 261 -2.06 11.53 -17.46
N LYS A 262 -1.59 10.45 -18.08
CA LYS A 262 -0.51 9.62 -17.54
C LYS A 262 0.84 10.27 -17.81
N PRO A 263 1.81 10.14 -16.89
CA PRO A 263 3.17 10.59 -17.11
C PRO A 263 3.91 9.69 -18.11
N SER A 264 5.12 10.09 -18.47
CA SER A 264 6.02 9.31 -19.30
C SER A 264 6.43 8.00 -18.62
N ASP A 265 6.63 6.94 -19.38
CA ASP A 265 7.23 5.70 -18.89
C ASP A 265 8.72 5.83 -18.57
N SER A 266 9.37 6.92 -18.97
CA SER A 266 10.80 7.18 -18.83
C SER A 266 11.07 8.46 -18.02
N GLY A 267 12.30 8.62 -17.54
CA GLY A 267 12.71 9.77 -16.73
C GLY A 267 12.94 9.41 -15.27
N GLN A 268 12.53 8.24 -14.86
CA GLN A 268 12.62 7.78 -13.48
C GLN A 268 13.92 7.00 -13.23
N TRP A 269 14.70 7.40 -12.24
CA TRP A 269 15.95 6.76 -11.88
C TRP A 269 16.35 7.09 -10.44
N GLY A 270 17.29 6.33 -9.89
CA GLY A 270 17.80 6.60 -8.56
C GLY A 270 19.18 6.01 -8.33
N ILE A 271 19.84 6.55 -7.32
CA ILE A 271 21.14 6.09 -6.82
C ILE A 271 21.10 6.04 -5.28
N ALA A 272 21.72 5.02 -4.73
CA ALA A 272 21.84 4.82 -3.30
C ALA A 272 23.28 4.43 -2.93
N SER A 273 23.71 4.84 -1.76
CA SER A 273 24.94 4.35 -1.14
C SER A 273 24.65 3.99 0.31
N ARG A 274 25.09 2.81 0.73
CA ARG A 274 25.02 2.37 2.14
C ARG A 274 26.42 2.09 2.64
N VAL A 275 26.71 2.47 3.88
CA VAL A 275 28.01 2.29 4.51
C VAL A 275 27.87 1.94 5.98
N PHE A 276 28.61 0.94 6.45
CA PHE A 276 28.82 0.69 7.87
C PHE A 276 29.85 1.71 8.39
N VAL A 277 29.37 2.71 9.13
CA VAL A 277 30.22 3.74 9.75
C VAL A 277 30.87 3.22 11.03
N THR A 278 30.28 2.21 11.66
CA THR A 278 30.84 1.38 12.71
C THR A 278 30.45 -0.08 12.43
N GLU A 279 30.89 -1.02 13.27
CA GLU A 279 30.48 -2.44 13.16
C GLU A 279 28.96 -2.63 13.32
N ASP A 280 28.29 -1.73 14.05
CA ASP A 280 26.88 -1.85 14.44
C ASP A 280 25.97 -0.81 13.77
N ILE A 281 26.51 0.20 13.07
CA ILE A 281 25.71 1.30 12.49
C ILE A 281 25.90 1.32 10.99
N GLU A 282 24.83 1.05 10.25
CA GLU A 282 24.72 1.30 8.82
C GLU A 282 24.03 2.65 8.57
N MET A 283 24.56 3.43 7.64
CA MET A 283 23.94 4.66 7.13
C MET A 283 23.72 4.55 5.63
N GLY A 284 22.58 5.06 5.15
CA GLY A 284 22.22 5.13 3.75
C GLY A 284 22.00 6.58 3.29
N VAL A 285 22.40 6.86 2.07
CA VAL A 285 22.12 8.12 1.35
C VAL A 285 21.49 7.76 0.02
N TYR A 286 20.39 8.45 -0.31
CA TYR A 286 19.55 8.11 -1.46
C TYR A 286 19.20 9.37 -2.24
N TYR A 287 19.13 9.22 -3.54
CA TYR A 287 18.49 10.17 -4.43
C TYR A 287 17.62 9.39 -5.41
N SER A 288 16.41 9.86 -5.65
CA SER A 288 15.57 9.37 -6.72
C SER A 288 14.82 10.50 -7.40
N ARG A 289 14.68 10.39 -8.74
CA ARG A 289 13.75 11.17 -9.52
C ARG A 289 12.65 10.22 -10.00
N TYR A 290 11.41 10.56 -9.72
CA TYR A 290 10.28 9.71 -10.01
C TYR A 290 9.07 10.54 -10.46
N HIS A 291 8.07 9.88 -11.03
CA HIS A 291 6.75 10.46 -11.28
C HIS A 291 5.81 10.01 -10.18
N GLU A 292 4.95 10.91 -9.70
CA GLU A 292 4.01 10.57 -8.64
C GLU A 292 3.19 9.33 -9.01
N THR A 293 2.98 8.45 -8.03
CA THR A 293 2.17 7.24 -8.21
C THR A 293 0.73 7.44 -7.78
N LEU A 294 0.49 8.42 -6.91
CA LEU A 294 -0.84 8.86 -6.49
C LEU A 294 -1.41 9.87 -7.47
N PRO A 295 -2.70 9.77 -7.83
CA PRO A 295 -3.32 10.70 -8.77
C PRO A 295 -3.69 12.02 -8.09
N PHE A 296 -3.59 13.09 -8.88
CA PHE A 296 -4.14 14.41 -8.59
C PHE A 296 -5.35 14.68 -9.48
N LEU A 297 -6.20 15.61 -9.11
CA LEU A 297 -7.34 16.00 -9.91
C LEU A 297 -6.98 17.18 -10.81
N LYS A 298 -7.57 17.19 -12.00
CA LYS A 298 -7.56 18.33 -12.93
C LYS A 298 -8.98 18.59 -13.39
N ILE A 299 -9.40 19.84 -13.25
CA ILE A 299 -10.71 20.30 -13.72
C ILE A 299 -10.57 20.88 -15.11
N THR A 300 -11.25 20.29 -16.08
CA THR A 300 -11.32 20.81 -17.43
C THR A 300 -12.41 21.88 -17.52
N GLN A 301 -12.02 23.11 -17.87
CA GLN A 301 -12.95 24.22 -18.06
C GLN A 301 -13.89 23.99 -19.24
N PRO A 302 -15.16 24.49 -19.18
CA PRO A 302 -16.10 24.41 -20.29
C PRO A 302 -15.52 24.96 -21.58
N GLY A 303 -15.59 24.18 -22.67
CA GLY A 303 -15.10 24.58 -23.98
C GLY A 303 -13.59 24.46 -24.19
N SER A 304 -12.81 24.04 -23.19
CA SER A 304 -11.39 23.76 -23.33
C SER A 304 -11.13 22.38 -23.95
N ASP A 305 -12.06 21.46 -23.80
CA ASP A 305 -12.03 20.15 -24.46
C ASP A 305 -13.17 20.03 -25.49
N LYS A 306 -12.84 19.58 -26.71
CA LYS A 306 -13.79 19.43 -27.81
C LYS A 306 -14.82 18.33 -27.59
N ASP A 307 -14.46 17.32 -26.80
CA ASP A 307 -15.29 16.15 -26.54
C ASP A 307 -16.31 16.42 -25.41
N LEU A 308 -16.02 17.35 -24.49
CA LEU A 308 -16.90 17.73 -23.40
C LEU A 308 -17.86 18.90 -23.75
N GLY A 309 -17.58 19.65 -24.80
CA GLY A 309 -18.40 20.79 -25.18
C GLY A 309 -18.46 21.87 -24.12
N SER A 310 -19.61 22.09 -23.51
CA SER A 310 -19.83 23.04 -22.41
C SER A 310 -19.83 22.39 -21.02
N ALA A 311 -19.54 21.09 -20.91
CA ALA A 311 -19.47 20.42 -19.63
C ALA A 311 -18.10 20.66 -18.95
N ILE A 312 -18.09 20.56 -17.64
CA ILE A 312 -16.87 20.49 -16.84
C ILE A 312 -16.45 19.01 -16.79
N GLY A 313 -15.20 18.71 -17.05
CA GLY A 313 -14.63 17.36 -16.89
C GLY A 313 -13.73 17.27 -15.69
N LEU A 314 -13.65 16.11 -15.07
CA LEU A 314 -12.71 15.80 -14.00
C LEU A 314 -11.77 14.69 -14.45
N HIS A 315 -10.46 14.97 -14.46
CA HIS A 315 -9.43 14.02 -14.88
C HIS A 315 -8.50 13.69 -13.73
N GLN A 316 -7.84 12.53 -13.84
CA GLN A 316 -6.70 12.22 -12.99
C GLN A 316 -5.40 12.55 -13.74
N VAL A 317 -4.49 13.20 -13.06
CA VAL A 317 -3.16 13.56 -13.55
C VAL A 317 -2.11 13.10 -12.55
N TRP A 318 -0.91 12.82 -13.03
CA TRP A 318 0.22 12.43 -12.18
C TRP A 318 1.40 13.35 -12.49
N PRO A 319 1.84 14.17 -11.53
CA PRO A 319 3.01 15.02 -11.70
C PRO A 319 4.27 14.21 -12.01
N GLU A 320 5.09 14.77 -12.89
CA GLU A 320 6.36 14.18 -13.31
C GLU A 320 7.54 14.83 -12.58
N ASP A 321 8.69 14.14 -12.60
CA ASP A 321 10.02 14.69 -12.24
C ASP A 321 10.15 15.18 -10.80
N VAL A 322 9.52 14.49 -9.84
CA VAL A 322 9.69 14.76 -8.42
C VAL A 322 11.06 14.26 -7.95
N ASP A 323 11.84 15.14 -7.34
CA ASP A 323 13.13 14.82 -6.75
C ASP A 323 12.98 14.44 -5.27
N MET A 324 13.65 13.37 -4.83
CA MET A 324 13.69 12.94 -3.44
C MET A 324 15.13 12.71 -2.98
N PHE A 325 15.47 13.29 -1.84
CA PHE A 325 16.74 13.08 -1.13
C PHE A 325 16.45 12.32 0.16
N GLY A 326 17.10 11.18 0.36
CA GLY A 326 16.86 10.30 1.51
C GLY A 326 18.10 10.08 2.35
N LEU A 327 17.89 9.94 3.65
CA LEU A 327 18.90 9.45 4.61
C LEU A 327 18.27 8.32 5.43
N SER A 328 19.03 7.25 5.66
CA SER A 328 18.61 6.19 6.59
C SER A 328 19.71 5.82 7.56
N MET A 329 19.30 5.22 8.67
CA MET A 329 20.20 4.64 9.67
C MET A 329 19.58 3.34 10.19
N ALA A 330 20.41 2.30 10.29
CA ALA A 330 20.05 1.04 10.92
C ALA A 330 21.11 0.68 11.98
N THR A 331 20.65 0.24 13.16
CA THR A 331 21.54 -0.16 14.27
C THR A 331 20.86 -1.14 15.22
N THR A 332 21.63 -1.69 16.13
CA THR A 332 21.12 -2.53 17.24
C THR A 332 21.36 -1.83 18.57
N VAL A 333 20.29 -1.66 19.37
CA VAL A 333 20.36 -1.07 20.71
C VAL A 333 19.85 -2.09 21.73
N GLY A 334 20.77 -2.73 22.42
CA GLY A 334 20.42 -3.84 23.32
C GLY A 334 19.82 -5.02 22.57
N THR A 335 18.53 -5.28 22.78
CA THR A 335 17.78 -6.35 22.10
C THR A 335 16.85 -5.83 21.00
N TRP A 336 16.93 -4.55 20.68
CA TRP A 336 16.13 -3.89 19.64
C TRP A 336 16.96 -3.70 18.37
N SER A 337 16.41 -4.08 17.21
CA SER A 337 16.86 -3.58 15.92
C SER A 337 16.15 -2.26 15.68
N VAL A 338 16.90 -1.19 15.52
CA VAL A 338 16.36 0.18 15.35
C VAL A 338 16.75 0.70 13.98
N ASN A 339 15.74 1.13 13.22
CA ASN A 339 15.92 1.69 11.89
C ASN A 339 15.15 3.01 11.80
N GLY A 340 15.66 3.94 11.01
CA GLY A 340 15.00 5.21 10.78
C GLY A 340 15.37 5.80 9.43
N GLU A 341 14.49 6.64 8.91
CA GLU A 341 14.70 7.32 7.64
C GLU A 341 14.12 8.73 7.65
N VAL A 342 14.68 9.56 6.79
CA VAL A 342 14.17 10.89 6.45
C VAL A 342 14.21 11.04 4.94
N ALA A 343 13.10 11.48 4.35
CA ALA A 343 12.96 11.78 2.93
C ALA A 343 12.54 13.24 2.75
N PHE A 344 13.34 14.00 2.03
CA PHE A 344 13.08 15.40 1.67
C PHE A 344 12.76 15.52 0.18
N ARG A 345 11.73 16.27 -0.15
CA ARG A 345 11.29 16.54 -1.53
C ARG A 345 11.11 18.04 -1.70
N PRO A 346 12.05 18.70 -2.40
CA PRO A 346 11.86 20.10 -2.75
C PRO A 346 10.77 20.24 -3.83
N ASP A 347 10.05 21.34 -3.79
CA ASP A 347 9.05 21.74 -4.79
C ASP A 347 8.10 20.58 -5.18
N ARG A 348 7.70 19.78 -4.17
CA ARG A 348 6.80 18.66 -4.41
C ARG A 348 5.40 19.16 -4.76
N PRO A 349 4.79 18.69 -5.85
CA PRO A 349 3.40 18.98 -6.15
C PRO A 349 2.48 18.36 -5.09
N LEU A 350 1.62 19.20 -4.48
CA LEU A 350 0.61 18.81 -3.52
C LEU A 350 -0.78 19.15 -4.04
N PHE A 351 -1.80 18.48 -3.50
CA PHE A 351 -3.17 18.66 -3.92
C PHE A 351 -3.70 20.00 -3.42
N ALA A 352 -4.00 20.90 -4.36
CA ALA A 352 -4.59 22.18 -4.06
C ALA A 352 -6.13 22.13 -4.05
N ASN A 353 -6.77 23.09 -3.42
CA ASN A 353 -8.22 23.21 -3.41
C ASN A 353 -8.77 23.47 -4.83
N LEU A 354 -10.07 23.18 -5.02
CA LEU A 354 -10.71 23.23 -6.34
C LEU A 354 -10.78 24.63 -6.99
N ALA A 355 -10.35 25.67 -6.28
CA ALA A 355 -10.26 27.05 -6.80
C ALA A 355 -8.83 27.43 -7.21
N THR A 356 -7.84 26.64 -6.85
CA THR A 356 -6.41 26.87 -7.11
C THR A 356 -5.92 26.02 -8.26
N PHE A 357 -5.30 26.65 -9.24
CA PHE A 357 -4.81 25.99 -10.46
C PHE A 357 -3.40 26.48 -10.79
N ASP A 358 -2.56 25.55 -11.20
CA ASP A 358 -1.29 25.88 -11.84
C ASP A 358 -1.47 26.39 -13.28
N ASP A 359 -0.37 26.73 -13.95
CA ASP A 359 -0.35 27.23 -15.33
C ASP A 359 -0.91 26.22 -16.36
N GLN A 360 -1.01 24.94 -15.99
CA GLN A 360 -1.54 23.86 -16.83
C GLN A 360 -3.00 23.51 -16.50
N GLY A 361 -3.61 24.21 -15.53
CA GLY A 361 -4.97 23.97 -15.07
C GLY A 361 -5.13 22.75 -14.17
N ARG A 362 -4.03 22.28 -13.53
CA ARG A 362 -4.05 21.23 -12.54
C ARG A 362 -4.28 21.82 -11.16
N ASN A 363 -5.00 21.12 -10.28
CA ASN A 363 -5.21 21.51 -8.89
C ASN A 363 -3.97 21.13 -8.04
N ILE A 364 -2.87 21.84 -8.27
CA ILE A 364 -1.56 21.55 -7.70
C ILE A 364 -0.93 22.86 -7.22
N GLU A 365 -0.29 22.80 -6.05
CA GLU A 365 0.65 23.80 -5.54
C GLU A 365 1.92 23.09 -5.08
N GLU A 366 3.09 23.70 -5.31
CA GLU A 366 4.38 23.08 -5.02
C GLU A 366 4.89 23.54 -3.65
N HIS A 367 5.32 22.57 -2.82
CA HIS A 367 5.84 22.81 -1.47
C HIS A 367 7.02 21.88 -1.16
N ASP A 368 7.90 22.34 -0.31
CA ASP A 368 8.93 21.48 0.27
C ASP A 368 8.30 20.56 1.31
N THR A 369 8.56 19.26 1.20
CA THR A 369 8.04 18.26 2.14
C THR A 369 9.13 17.41 2.76
N VAL A 370 8.93 17.03 4.02
CA VAL A 370 9.79 16.10 4.75
C VAL A 370 8.92 15.00 5.35
N ASN A 371 9.25 13.75 5.04
CA ASN A 371 8.76 12.60 5.78
C ASN A 371 9.89 12.04 6.64
N ALA A 372 9.60 11.70 7.89
CA ALA A 372 10.55 11.08 8.80
C ALA A 372 9.91 9.92 9.56
N SER A 373 10.61 8.80 9.68
CA SER A 373 10.15 7.70 10.51
C SER A 373 11.30 7.02 11.25
N ILE A 374 10.98 6.44 12.39
CA ILE A 374 11.89 5.58 13.15
C ILE A 374 11.08 4.41 13.71
N HIS A 375 11.61 3.22 13.58
CA HIS A 375 11.00 2.03 14.17
C HIS A 375 12.00 1.15 14.89
N GLY A 376 11.48 0.41 15.86
CA GLY A 376 12.23 -0.61 16.60
C GLY A 376 11.52 -1.95 16.52
N VAL A 377 12.28 -3.00 16.26
CA VAL A 377 11.83 -4.40 16.30
C VAL A 377 12.53 -5.11 17.45
N TRP A 378 11.74 -5.78 18.28
CA TRP A 378 12.24 -6.55 19.42
C TRP A 378 11.75 -7.99 19.34
N LEU A 379 12.64 -8.93 19.64
CA LEU A 379 12.33 -10.34 19.76
C LEU A 379 12.54 -10.79 21.20
N GLY A 380 11.52 -11.37 21.80
CA GLY A 380 11.50 -11.80 23.20
C GLY A 380 11.23 -13.28 23.35
N GLY A 381 11.66 -13.80 24.49
CA GLY A 381 11.41 -15.18 24.90
C GLY A 381 10.05 -15.40 25.55
N ALA A 382 9.96 -16.48 26.30
CA ALA A 382 8.73 -16.93 26.95
C ALA A 382 8.16 -15.93 27.97
N LEU A 383 6.83 -15.89 28.03
CA LEU A 383 6.05 -15.13 29.01
C LEU A 383 5.18 -16.06 29.86
N PRO A 384 4.65 -15.56 31.02
CA PRO A 384 3.53 -16.22 31.70
C PRO A 384 2.38 -16.54 30.76
N LEU A 385 1.50 -17.46 31.12
CA LEU A 385 0.39 -17.99 30.31
C LEU A 385 0.81 -18.91 29.16
N GLY A 386 2.06 -19.43 29.20
CA GLY A 386 2.55 -20.41 28.24
C GLY A 386 2.93 -19.83 26.88
N ILE A 387 3.09 -18.52 26.76
CA ILE A 387 3.65 -17.91 25.55
C ILE A 387 5.13 -18.30 25.44
N ASP A 388 5.51 -18.96 24.35
CA ASP A 388 6.87 -19.47 24.16
C ASP A 388 7.82 -18.44 23.54
N SER A 389 7.30 -17.57 22.66
CA SER A 389 8.05 -16.49 22.02
C SER A 389 7.16 -15.29 21.74
N GLN A 390 7.79 -14.13 21.61
CA GLN A 390 7.09 -12.89 21.31
C GLN A 390 7.92 -11.98 20.44
N SER A 391 7.24 -11.08 19.73
CA SER A 391 7.86 -9.98 19.02
C SER A 391 7.07 -8.69 19.26
N ALA A 392 7.76 -7.57 19.23
CA ALA A 392 7.15 -6.25 19.24
C ALA A 392 7.80 -5.37 18.18
N LEU A 393 6.98 -4.53 17.57
CA LEU A 393 7.39 -3.50 16.64
C LEU A 393 6.71 -2.20 17.08
N VAL A 394 7.47 -1.11 17.10
CA VAL A 394 6.94 0.24 17.33
C VAL A 394 7.53 1.17 16.29
N GLN A 395 6.70 1.93 15.60
CA GLN A 395 7.12 2.95 14.64
C GLN A 395 6.51 4.30 15.03
N LEU A 396 7.33 5.33 15.00
CA LEU A 396 6.93 6.73 15.00
C LEU A 396 7.12 7.28 13.59
N GLY A 397 6.18 8.10 13.12
CA GLY A 397 6.25 8.76 11.82
C GLY A 397 5.77 10.19 11.91
N ALA A 398 6.28 11.03 11.03
CA ALA A 398 5.89 12.43 10.90
C ALA A 398 6.01 12.91 9.46
N ASP A 399 5.07 13.76 9.05
CA ASP A 399 5.06 14.49 7.79
C ASP A 399 5.11 15.99 8.09
N TYR A 400 5.98 16.71 7.40
CA TYR A 400 6.12 18.15 7.50
C TYR A 400 6.03 18.80 6.12
N ILE A 401 5.35 19.94 6.05
CA ILE A 401 5.24 20.80 4.86
C ILE A 401 5.73 22.18 5.22
N ASP A 402 6.55 22.79 4.36
CA ASP A 402 6.96 24.17 4.50
C ASP A 402 6.11 25.11 3.63
N GLY A 403 5.79 26.28 4.14
CA GLY A 403 5.12 27.35 3.40
C GLY A 403 3.71 27.69 3.87
N ASP A 404 2.98 28.43 3.03
CA ASP A 404 1.58 28.80 3.24
C ASP A 404 0.66 27.70 2.69
N LEU A 405 -0.14 27.11 3.54
CA LEU A 405 -0.95 25.93 3.24
C LEU A 405 -2.42 26.26 2.94
N ASP A 406 -2.83 27.53 2.98
CA ASP A 406 -4.24 27.96 2.88
C ASP A 406 -4.93 27.47 1.59
N ASN A 407 -4.17 27.27 0.52
CA ASN A 407 -4.66 26.77 -0.76
C ASN A 407 -4.64 25.25 -0.89
N LEU A 408 -3.98 24.55 0.01
CA LEU A 408 -3.93 23.10 -0.04
C LEU A 408 -5.22 22.47 0.46
N MET A 409 -5.43 21.23 0.10
CA MET A 409 -6.54 20.41 0.56
C MET A 409 -6.01 19.15 1.21
N ALA A 410 -6.29 18.96 2.49
CA ALA A 410 -6.05 17.68 3.14
C ALA A 410 -6.94 16.62 2.47
N GLN A 411 -6.33 15.56 1.98
CA GLN A 411 -7.02 14.54 1.18
C GLN A 411 -8.13 13.80 1.93
N TYR A 412 -8.27 14.00 3.25
CA TYR A 412 -9.19 13.24 4.10
C TYR A 412 -10.29 14.06 4.76
N SER A 413 -10.32 15.36 4.57
CA SER A 413 -11.31 16.19 5.21
C SER A 413 -12.54 16.39 4.31
N VAL A 414 -13.43 15.39 4.27
CA VAL A 414 -14.68 15.51 3.51
C VAL A 414 -15.71 16.37 4.23
N GLU A 415 -15.72 16.40 5.58
CA GLU A 415 -16.65 17.21 6.35
C GLU A 415 -16.22 18.68 6.47
N ASN A 416 -14.92 18.92 6.40
CA ASN A 416 -14.36 20.25 6.46
C ASN A 416 -13.06 20.25 5.65
N PRO A 417 -13.14 20.36 4.30
CA PRO A 417 -11.96 20.38 3.45
C PRO A 417 -11.12 21.61 3.80
N GLY A 418 -10.25 21.44 4.77
CA GLY A 418 -9.25 22.41 5.19
C GLY A 418 -7.90 22.07 4.61
N PRO A 419 -6.92 22.96 4.73
CA PRO A 419 -5.54 22.64 4.40
C PRO A 419 -5.03 21.50 5.29
N PRO A 420 -3.99 20.76 4.87
CA PRO A 420 -3.25 19.89 5.76
C PRO A 420 -2.58 20.73 6.86
N ASP A 421 -2.20 20.08 7.95
CA ASP A 421 -1.37 20.72 8.96
C ASP A 421 0.10 20.74 8.52
N ASP A 422 0.85 21.74 8.95
CA ASP A 422 2.29 21.86 8.66
C ASP A 422 3.08 20.67 9.23
N LEU A 423 2.60 20.10 10.34
CA LEU A 423 3.18 18.93 10.98
C LEU A 423 2.09 17.93 11.41
N ALA A 424 2.11 16.77 10.79
CA ALA A 424 1.27 15.64 11.18
C ALA A 424 2.14 14.47 11.66
N TYR A 425 1.77 13.79 12.75
CA TYR A 425 2.55 12.68 13.27
C TYR A 425 1.72 11.66 14.05
N GLY A 426 2.26 10.44 14.15
CA GLY A 426 1.58 9.36 14.84
C GLY A 426 2.52 8.23 15.27
N VAL A 427 1.92 7.23 15.91
CA VAL A 427 2.59 6.01 16.38
C VAL A 427 1.82 4.80 15.93
N ALA A 428 2.55 3.78 15.48
CA ALA A 428 2.02 2.44 15.24
C ALA A 428 2.79 1.42 16.08
N ALA A 429 2.10 0.46 16.66
CA ALA A 429 2.69 -0.59 17.46
C ALA A 429 2.05 -1.94 17.15
N GLU A 430 2.87 -2.97 17.05
CA GLU A 430 2.43 -4.35 16.89
C GLU A 430 3.10 -5.22 17.95
N TRP A 431 2.36 -6.16 18.52
CA TRP A 431 2.88 -7.20 19.40
C TRP A 431 2.31 -8.55 19.00
N ASN A 432 3.16 -9.57 18.94
CA ASN A 432 2.78 -10.94 18.67
C ASN A 432 3.27 -11.85 19.78
N GLY A 433 2.39 -12.70 20.30
CA GLY A 433 2.71 -13.75 21.25
C GLY A 433 2.39 -15.12 20.69
N THR A 434 3.35 -16.04 20.66
CA THR A 434 3.22 -17.36 20.05
C THR A 434 3.30 -18.47 21.09
N TRP A 435 2.32 -19.36 21.04
CA TRP A 435 2.30 -20.67 21.70
C TRP A 435 2.70 -21.73 20.68
N ASN A 436 3.77 -22.44 20.94
CA ASN A 436 4.22 -23.53 20.09
C ASN A 436 3.49 -24.82 20.45
N ALA A 437 3.16 -25.61 19.42
CA ALA A 437 2.61 -26.95 19.57
C ALA A 437 1.38 -27.00 20.52
N VAL A 438 0.49 -26.00 20.46
CA VAL A 438 -0.81 -26.04 21.18
C VAL A 438 -1.62 -27.28 20.84
N TYR A 439 -1.39 -27.79 19.65
CA TYR A 439 -1.80 -29.10 19.15
C TYR A 439 -0.62 -29.69 18.34
N PRO A 440 -0.45 -31.00 18.23
CA PRO A 440 0.65 -31.57 17.46
C PRO A 440 0.77 -30.97 16.06
N GLY A 441 1.92 -30.32 15.80
CA GLY A 441 2.21 -29.63 14.53
C GLY A 441 1.50 -28.29 14.33
N THR A 442 0.87 -27.70 15.37
CA THR A 442 0.16 -26.41 15.26
C THR A 442 0.71 -25.41 16.24
N ASN A 443 1.19 -24.28 15.73
CA ASN A 443 1.53 -23.08 16.50
C ASN A 443 0.38 -22.07 16.42
N LEU A 444 0.14 -21.38 17.53
CA LEU A 444 -0.91 -20.36 17.63
C LEU A 444 -0.26 -19.02 17.97
N THR A 445 -0.58 -17.98 17.19
CA THR A 445 -0.07 -16.62 17.42
C THR A 445 -1.23 -15.66 17.63
N LEU A 446 -1.22 -14.96 18.76
CA LEU A 446 -2.07 -13.78 19.01
C LEU A 446 -1.31 -12.54 18.54
N GLY A 447 -1.89 -11.82 17.59
CA GLY A 447 -1.40 -10.54 17.09
C GLY A 447 -2.27 -9.39 17.59
N LEU A 448 -1.62 -8.33 18.05
CA LEU A 448 -2.25 -7.06 18.44
C LEU A 448 -1.56 -5.93 17.68
N PHE A 449 -2.35 -5.15 16.94
CA PHE A 449 -1.87 -3.95 16.26
C PHE A 449 -2.69 -2.74 16.70
N LEU A 450 -2.02 -1.62 16.90
CA LEU A 450 -2.63 -0.33 17.19
C LEU A 450 -1.84 0.78 16.50
N GLN A 451 -2.55 1.63 15.77
CA GLN A 451 -2.03 2.92 15.29
C GLN A 451 -2.86 4.05 15.90
N ARG A 452 -2.19 5.08 16.35
CA ARG A 452 -2.80 6.32 16.80
C ARG A 452 -2.14 7.49 16.08
N ASP A 453 -2.93 8.25 15.34
CA ASP A 453 -2.52 9.51 14.78
C ASP A 453 -2.70 10.57 15.87
N LEU A 454 -1.61 11.22 16.25
CA LEU A 454 -1.53 11.99 17.48
C LEU A 454 -1.82 13.48 17.26
N ASN A 455 -1.48 13.99 16.09
CA ASN A 455 -1.67 15.40 15.74
C ASN A 455 -1.63 15.59 14.23
N GLY A 456 -2.48 16.45 13.74
CA GLY A 456 -2.50 16.97 12.39
C GLY A 456 -2.99 16.01 11.31
N ASN A 457 -3.38 16.60 10.20
CA ASN A 457 -3.79 15.91 8.98
C ASN A 457 -2.67 15.99 7.95
N SER A 458 -2.18 14.83 7.49
CA SER A 458 -1.11 14.76 6.51
C SER A 458 -1.56 15.23 5.13
N HIS A 459 -0.63 15.80 4.37
CA HIS A 459 -0.76 16.02 2.94
C HIS A 459 -0.73 14.72 2.15
N PHE A 460 -0.10 13.69 2.70
CA PHE A 460 0.07 12.41 2.02
C PHE A 460 -1.04 11.44 2.40
N TRP A 461 -1.66 10.86 1.39
CA TRP A 461 -2.80 10.00 1.57
C TRP A 461 -2.45 8.69 2.28
N GLY A 462 -3.16 8.41 3.36
CA GLY A 462 -3.01 7.22 4.18
C GLY A 462 -2.22 7.41 5.46
N ASN A 463 -1.36 8.43 5.57
CA ASN A 463 -0.50 8.58 6.74
C ASN A 463 -1.29 9.02 7.98
N PHE A 464 -1.49 10.31 8.18
CA PHE A 464 -2.04 10.81 9.44
C PHE A 464 -3.37 11.55 9.24
N VAL A 465 -4.34 11.23 10.07
CA VAL A 465 -5.61 11.95 10.20
C VAL A 465 -5.80 12.22 11.68
N GLU A 466 -5.91 13.48 12.07
CA GLU A 466 -5.96 13.87 13.48
C GLU A 466 -6.98 13.04 14.27
N ASP A 467 -6.57 12.56 15.43
CA ASP A 467 -7.36 11.75 16.36
C ASP A 467 -7.81 10.36 15.84
N ARG A 468 -7.37 9.92 14.67
CA ARG A 468 -7.67 8.57 14.17
C ARG A 468 -6.99 7.49 14.99
N THR A 469 -7.71 6.42 15.27
CA THR A 469 -7.20 5.17 15.84
C THR A 469 -7.56 3.98 14.94
N LEU A 470 -6.58 3.21 14.56
CA LEU A 470 -6.74 1.94 13.84
C LEU A 470 -6.30 0.80 14.74
N GLY A 471 -7.01 -0.30 14.71
CA GLY A 471 -6.59 -1.46 15.48
C GLY A 471 -6.96 -2.78 14.85
N THR A 472 -6.16 -3.80 15.17
CA THR A 472 -6.41 -5.19 14.78
C THR A 472 -6.10 -6.12 15.92
N VAL A 473 -6.99 -7.07 16.18
CA VAL A 473 -6.73 -8.26 16.98
C VAL A 473 -6.83 -9.47 16.08
N SER A 474 -5.83 -10.32 16.08
CA SER A 474 -5.82 -11.50 15.21
C SER A 474 -5.33 -12.74 15.93
N LEU A 475 -5.85 -13.90 15.52
CA LEU A 475 -5.41 -15.22 15.96
C LEU A 475 -5.02 -16.02 14.73
N THR A 476 -3.75 -16.42 14.66
CA THR A 476 -3.20 -17.17 13.52
C THR A 476 -2.77 -18.55 13.97
N ALA A 477 -3.29 -19.58 13.33
CA ALA A 477 -2.89 -20.97 13.51
C ALA A 477 -2.05 -21.43 12.32
N ASN A 478 -0.79 -21.79 12.56
CA ASN A 478 0.09 -22.40 11.58
C ASN A 478 0.16 -23.90 11.86
N THR A 479 -0.39 -24.72 10.94
CA THR A 479 -0.48 -26.17 11.10
C THR A 479 0.37 -26.89 10.07
N GLY A 480 1.29 -27.72 10.55
CA GLY A 480 2.36 -28.26 9.73
C GLY A 480 3.17 -27.12 9.12
N ASN A 481 3.71 -27.35 7.93
CA ASN A 481 4.45 -26.31 7.21
C ASN A 481 3.61 -25.67 6.09
N ALA A 482 2.36 -26.10 5.93
CA ALA A 482 1.57 -25.78 4.74
C ALA A 482 0.33 -24.94 5.03
N TRP A 483 -0.32 -25.11 6.17
CA TRP A 483 -1.58 -24.45 6.46
C TRP A 483 -1.40 -23.23 7.36
N GLU A 484 -1.95 -22.11 6.95
CA GLU A 484 -2.14 -20.92 7.78
C GLU A 484 -3.63 -20.57 7.82
N THR A 485 -4.17 -20.47 9.02
CA THR A 485 -5.55 -20.02 9.25
C THR A 485 -5.52 -18.82 10.16
N ARG A 486 -6.12 -17.70 9.73
CA ARG A 486 -6.17 -16.46 10.50
C ARG A 486 -7.61 -15.99 10.68
N LEU A 487 -7.95 -15.65 11.91
CA LEU A 487 -9.16 -14.92 12.26
C LEU A 487 -8.74 -13.54 12.80
N GLY A 488 -9.33 -12.48 12.28
CA GLY A 488 -9.00 -11.10 12.67
C GLY A 488 -10.24 -10.25 12.86
N TYR A 489 -10.13 -9.27 13.75
CA TYR A 489 -11.08 -8.18 13.92
C TYR A 489 -10.34 -6.86 13.73
N ASN A 490 -10.78 -6.07 12.77
CA ASN A 490 -10.25 -4.74 12.48
C ASN A 490 -11.28 -3.69 12.88
N TRP A 491 -10.80 -2.58 13.45
CA TRP A 491 -11.66 -1.43 13.74
C TRP A 491 -10.96 -0.12 13.38
N VAL A 492 -11.78 0.87 13.05
CA VAL A 492 -11.37 2.25 12.84
C VAL A 492 -12.20 3.12 13.77
N LYS A 493 -11.56 4.05 14.46
CA LYS A 493 -12.22 5.07 15.25
C LYS A 493 -11.64 6.42 14.91
N GLN A 494 -12.50 7.33 14.52
CA GLN A 494 -12.16 8.74 14.29
C GLN A 494 -13.41 9.61 14.35
N ASP A 495 -13.23 10.92 14.47
CA ASP A 495 -14.34 11.86 14.58
C ASP A 495 -15.04 12.10 13.23
N ASN A 496 -14.34 11.89 12.11
CA ASN A 496 -14.93 11.97 10.79
C ASN A 496 -15.80 10.72 10.52
N PRO A 497 -17.13 10.86 10.35
CA PRO A 497 -18.04 9.75 10.14
C PRO A 497 -17.79 8.95 8.86
N HIS A 498 -17.02 9.51 7.90
CA HIS A 498 -16.68 8.82 6.66
C HIS A 498 -15.82 7.58 6.88
N TYR A 499 -15.04 7.55 7.94
CA TYR A 499 -14.10 6.45 8.19
C TYR A 499 -14.37 5.73 9.50
N ASP A 500 -15.19 6.30 10.36
CA ASP A 500 -15.71 5.61 11.54
C ASP A 500 -16.67 4.50 11.08
N THR A 501 -16.75 3.41 11.84
CA THR A 501 -17.61 2.25 11.51
C THR A 501 -17.18 1.39 10.30
N GLN A 502 -15.90 1.41 9.92
CA GLN A 502 -15.35 0.43 8.97
C GLN A 502 -14.82 -0.84 9.67
N ASP A 503 -15.52 -1.27 10.69
CA ASP A 503 -15.17 -2.47 11.44
C ASP A 503 -15.47 -3.74 10.63
N SER A 504 -14.55 -4.71 10.71
CA SER A 504 -14.70 -5.98 9.99
C SER A 504 -14.17 -7.17 10.78
N VAL A 505 -14.80 -8.32 10.58
CA VAL A 505 -14.28 -9.63 10.98
C VAL A 505 -13.81 -10.35 9.73
N ASN A 506 -12.58 -10.85 9.77
CA ASN A 506 -11.90 -11.44 8.63
C ASN A 506 -11.44 -12.85 8.96
N LEU A 507 -11.72 -13.80 8.08
CA LEU A 507 -11.20 -15.16 8.12
C LEU A 507 -10.37 -15.42 6.87
N SER A 508 -9.17 -15.97 7.00
CA SER A 508 -8.41 -16.47 5.87
C SER A 508 -7.84 -17.86 6.14
N VAL A 509 -7.73 -18.66 5.09
CA VAL A 509 -7.10 -19.98 5.10
C VAL A 509 -6.20 -20.04 3.88
N ASN A 510 -4.91 -20.18 4.09
CA ASN A 510 -3.92 -20.32 3.05
C ASN A 510 -3.27 -21.71 3.12
N TYR A 511 -3.02 -22.30 1.97
CA TYR A 511 -2.25 -23.52 1.81
C TYR A 511 -1.06 -23.24 0.90
N LYS A 512 0.13 -23.61 1.36
CA LYS A 512 1.40 -23.42 0.65
C LYS A 512 1.96 -24.77 0.24
N PHE A 513 2.38 -24.89 -1.02
CA PHE A 513 2.99 -26.09 -1.59
C PHE A 513 4.51 -26.00 -1.59
#